data_f5da397b4b9a72a83db4ba87fd2be6ef
#
_entry.id   f5da397b4b9a72a83db4ba87fd2be6ef
#
_cell.length_a   1.000
_cell.length_b   1.000
_cell.length_c   1.000
_cell.angle_alpha   90.00
_cell.angle_beta   90.00
_cell.angle_gamma   90.00
#
_symmetry.space_group_name_H-M   'P 1'
#
loop_
_entity.id
_entity.type
_entity.pdbx_description
1 polymer ?
#
loop_
_entity_poly.entity_id
_entity_poly.type
_entity_poly.pdbx_seq_one_letter_code
_entity_poly.pdbx_strand_id
1 'polypeptide(L)'
;MGVFAETLQGPEIVWSSLSPLLVLLGGTLFLLLVGSLTPQWPRGLYGAVSAATGLGTIAAALALWHRVDVDGPSTLVADAARLDHTTLWITIAIAAAVTLVSLTSSDYLAREGQDSPEIHALYLMSAIGGVTMAAANDFVVLFLGLEVLSIALYVLAASHRRRVKSQESGLKYFVLGGFSSAFFLYGAALIYGATGSTNFSRISDTFSSVVDSSRRHEALALAGVALLSVGLMFKVAAVPFHFWTPDVYEGAPTPVTAFMASAAKAAGFAALLRVLTGALPQWADDSRPVVWALCAITLVGGSTMAVVQTNVKRMLAFSSVSHAGFMLVGVEAALHVSSAEAGKGHEATMMYALLYAVLVIGTFAVVSAVSRTGDGATDLAGFRGLGRSNPVLALAMTVLLLAQAGVPLTSGFIAKFGVIGAAVRVESYAIALIAMVSAVIAAYLYLRIMISMWVADAEAGDDAREAVRVGGATRLVIAVSVGFTLLMGVAPGLLLDLVP
;
A
#
# COMPACT_ATOMS: atom_id res chain seq x y z
N MET A 1 40.63 39.99 -5.85
CA MET A 1 40.36 39.11 -4.69
C MET A 1 39.11 39.63 -4.01
N GLY A 2 37.91 39.08 -4.21
CA GLY A 2 36.68 39.61 -3.61
C GLY A 2 35.40 39.08 -4.26
N VAL A 3 35.31 37.77 -4.64
CA VAL A 3 34.12 37.21 -5.31
C VAL A 3 33.76 35.78 -4.81
N PHE A 4 34.10 35.40 -3.61
CA PHE A 4 33.66 34.09 -3.06
C PHE A 4 33.32 34.23 -1.57
N ALA A 5 32.22 34.93 -1.31
CA ALA A 5 31.49 34.78 -0.05
C ALA A 5 29.99 35.04 -0.27
N GLU A 6 29.38 34.41 -1.29
CA GLU A 6 27.97 34.08 -1.16
C GLU A 6 27.89 33.07 -0.04
N THR A 7 27.43 33.52 1.12
CA THR A 7 27.06 32.61 2.21
C THR A 7 26.07 31.62 1.64
N LEU A 8 26.46 30.36 1.51
CA LEU A 8 25.58 29.25 1.18
C LEU A 8 24.49 29.24 2.28
N GLN A 9 23.37 29.88 2.01
CA GLN A 9 22.20 29.79 2.88
C GLN A 9 21.63 28.41 2.69
N GLY A 10 21.59 27.60 3.75
CA GLY A 10 20.90 26.32 3.74
C GLY A 10 19.41 26.53 3.46
N PRO A 11 18.70 25.50 2.96
CA PRO A 11 17.27 25.60 2.70
C PRO A 11 16.51 25.92 3.99
N GLU A 12 15.53 26.81 3.91
CA GLU A 12 14.60 27.05 5.02
C GLU A 12 13.76 25.80 5.24
N ILE A 13 13.80 25.24 6.46
CA ILE A 13 13.04 24.06 6.84
C ILE A 13 11.86 24.49 7.71
N VAL A 14 10.67 24.36 7.18
CA VAL A 14 9.42 24.58 7.92
C VAL A 14 9.08 23.30 8.70
N TRP A 15 9.63 23.16 9.90
CA TRP A 15 9.50 21.97 10.75
C TRP A 15 8.05 21.56 11.03
N SER A 16 7.12 22.53 11.16
CA SER A 16 5.71 22.24 11.36
C SER A 16 5.09 21.47 10.19
N SER A 17 5.54 21.72 8.96
CA SER A 17 5.05 21.02 7.75
C SER A 17 5.56 19.58 7.65
N LEU A 18 6.62 19.26 8.40
CA LEU A 18 7.15 17.89 8.50
C LEU A 18 6.59 17.13 9.71
N SER A 19 5.61 17.69 10.44
CA SER A 19 5.11 17.12 11.69
C SER A 19 4.67 15.65 11.59
N PRO A 20 4.01 15.13 10.52
CA PRO A 20 3.69 13.71 10.43
C PRO A 20 4.94 12.80 10.41
N LEU A 21 5.97 13.21 9.67
CA LEU A 21 7.26 12.50 9.63
C LEU A 21 7.99 12.57 10.97
N LEU A 22 7.96 13.73 11.64
CA LEU A 22 8.58 13.92 12.96
C LEU A 22 7.89 13.08 14.04
N VAL A 23 6.57 12.93 14.01
CA VAL A 23 5.82 12.04 14.92
C VAL A 23 6.24 10.59 14.71
N LEU A 24 6.29 10.12 13.45
CA LEU A 24 6.74 8.75 13.13
C LEU A 24 8.19 8.52 13.57
N LEU A 25 9.08 9.46 13.29
CA LEU A 25 10.49 9.40 13.70
C LEU A 25 10.63 9.38 15.23
N GLY A 26 9.92 10.26 15.92
CA GLY A 26 9.90 10.31 17.38
C GLY A 26 9.44 8.99 18.01
N GLY A 27 8.35 8.39 17.50
CA GLY A 27 7.88 7.08 17.93
C GLY A 27 8.87 5.96 17.64
N THR A 28 9.53 6.00 16.46
CA THR A 28 10.57 5.03 16.09
C THR A 28 11.75 5.11 17.05
N LEU A 29 12.29 6.32 17.28
CA LEU A 29 13.41 6.53 18.19
C LEU A 29 13.05 6.18 19.63
N PHE A 30 11.83 6.51 20.06
CA PHE A 30 11.36 6.15 21.41
C PHE A 30 11.34 4.63 21.60
N LEU A 31 10.78 3.87 20.65
CA LEU A 31 10.76 2.40 20.72
C LEU A 31 12.18 1.81 20.68
N LEU A 32 13.05 2.31 19.81
CA LEU A 32 14.41 1.80 19.71
C LEU A 32 15.27 2.14 20.93
N LEU A 33 15.22 3.39 21.43
CA LEU A 33 16.05 3.80 22.54
C LEU A 33 15.46 3.36 23.88
N VAL A 34 14.24 3.77 24.18
CA VAL A 34 13.62 3.47 25.49
C VAL A 34 13.19 2.02 25.55
N GLY A 35 12.55 1.49 24.50
CA GLY A 35 12.09 0.11 24.44
C GLY A 35 13.21 -0.92 24.55
N SER A 36 14.37 -0.68 23.89
CA SER A 36 15.49 -1.62 23.87
C SER A 36 16.42 -1.47 25.10
N LEU A 37 16.51 -0.27 25.68
CA LEU A 37 17.38 0.00 26.84
C LEU A 37 16.71 -0.26 28.19
N THR A 38 15.39 -0.45 28.22
CA THR A 38 14.65 -0.76 29.46
C THR A 38 14.31 -2.24 29.54
N PRO A 39 13.99 -2.78 30.76
CA PRO A 39 13.47 -4.13 30.88
C PRO A 39 12.25 -4.37 30.01
N GLN A 40 12.00 -5.64 29.67
CA GLN A 40 10.84 -6.00 28.83
C GLN A 40 9.54 -5.41 29.37
N TRP A 41 8.84 -4.72 28.48
CA TRP A 41 7.56 -4.09 28.83
C TRP A 41 6.43 -5.11 28.92
N PRO A 42 5.32 -4.74 29.60
CA PRO A 42 4.12 -5.56 29.57
C PRO A 42 3.66 -5.86 28.14
N ARG A 43 3.10 -7.05 27.96
CA ARG A 43 2.61 -7.52 26.66
C ARG A 43 1.69 -6.48 26.00
N GLY A 44 1.94 -6.21 24.71
CA GLY A 44 1.16 -5.30 23.89
C GLY A 44 1.50 -3.82 24.06
N LEU A 45 2.37 -3.42 24.99
CA LEU A 45 2.70 -2.01 25.20
C LEU A 45 3.50 -1.42 24.03
N TYR A 46 4.42 -2.20 23.43
CA TYR A 46 5.15 -1.76 22.24
C TYR A 46 4.20 -1.45 21.07
N GLY A 47 3.21 -2.34 20.85
CA GLY A 47 2.19 -2.12 19.84
C GLY A 47 1.26 -0.96 20.16
N ALA A 48 0.93 -0.74 21.43
CA ALA A 48 0.12 0.41 21.85
C ALA A 48 0.86 1.74 21.59
N VAL A 49 2.18 1.82 21.86
CA VAL A 49 3.01 3.00 21.53
C VAL A 49 3.06 3.21 20.03
N SER A 50 3.29 2.16 19.25
CA SER A 50 3.30 2.26 17.79
C SER A 50 1.94 2.70 17.23
N ALA A 51 0.83 2.15 17.76
CA ALA A 51 -0.52 2.55 17.39
C ALA A 51 -0.82 4.02 17.79
N ALA A 52 -0.40 4.44 18.97
CA ALA A 52 -0.52 5.84 19.40
C ALA A 52 0.29 6.79 18.51
N THR A 53 1.49 6.37 18.06
CA THR A 53 2.29 7.11 17.09
C THR A 53 1.55 7.24 15.75
N GLY A 54 0.91 6.17 15.25
CA GLY A 54 0.07 6.22 14.06
C GLY A 54 -1.11 7.19 14.21
N LEU A 55 -1.82 7.17 15.34
CA LEU A 55 -2.91 8.12 15.63
C LEU A 55 -2.39 9.57 15.71
N GLY A 56 -1.24 9.79 16.34
CA GLY A 56 -0.58 11.09 16.38
C GLY A 56 -0.20 11.60 14.98
N THR A 57 0.22 10.69 14.09
CA THR A 57 0.52 11.01 12.69
C THR A 57 -0.75 11.40 11.93
N ILE A 58 -1.88 10.71 12.14
CA ILE A 58 -3.19 11.10 11.58
C ILE A 58 -3.57 12.50 12.06
N ALA A 59 -3.47 12.77 13.37
CA ALA A 59 -3.80 14.08 13.93
C ALA A 59 -2.92 15.20 13.33
N ALA A 60 -1.62 14.96 13.17
CA ALA A 60 -0.71 15.89 12.53
C ALA A 60 -1.07 16.14 11.05
N ALA A 61 -1.43 15.07 10.31
CA ALA A 61 -1.85 15.20 8.91
C ALA A 61 -3.16 15.99 8.78
N LEU A 62 -4.15 15.76 9.67
CA LEU A 62 -5.42 16.51 9.69
C LEU A 62 -5.20 17.99 10.06
N ALA A 63 -4.27 18.29 10.97
CA ALA A 63 -3.93 19.67 11.28
C ALA A 63 -3.29 20.39 10.07
N LEU A 64 -2.44 19.70 9.31
CA LEU A 64 -1.86 20.24 8.07
C LEU A 64 -2.89 20.31 6.93
N TRP A 65 -3.92 19.47 6.94
CA TRP A 65 -4.99 19.52 5.95
C TRP A 65 -5.66 20.89 5.91
N HIS A 66 -6.08 21.38 7.06
CA HIS A 66 -6.67 22.71 7.17
C HIS A 66 -5.72 23.82 6.69
N ARG A 67 -4.42 23.66 6.93
CA ARG A 67 -3.41 24.62 6.43
C ARG A 67 -3.32 24.60 4.90
N VAL A 68 -3.35 23.42 4.28
CA VAL A 68 -3.34 23.29 2.81
C VAL A 68 -4.64 23.85 2.21
N ASP A 69 -5.79 23.73 2.89
CA ASP A 69 -7.06 24.34 2.45
C ASP A 69 -6.97 25.88 2.43
N VAL A 70 -6.27 26.48 3.36
CA VAL A 70 -6.18 27.95 3.51
C VAL A 70 -5.04 28.54 2.68
N ASP A 71 -3.83 27.96 2.78
CA ASP A 71 -2.59 28.51 2.21
C ASP A 71 -2.28 27.93 0.80
N GLY A 72 -2.97 26.85 0.42
CA GLY A 72 -2.70 26.08 -0.80
C GLY A 72 -1.54 25.09 -0.65
N PRO A 73 -1.27 24.29 -1.71
CA PRO A 73 -0.15 23.36 -1.74
C PRO A 73 1.19 24.12 -1.74
N SER A 74 2.19 23.53 -1.09
CA SER A 74 3.53 24.12 -0.96
C SER A 74 4.63 23.10 -1.18
N THR A 75 5.81 23.59 -1.58
CA THR A 75 7.03 22.77 -1.64
C THR A 75 7.83 22.94 -0.35
N LEU A 76 8.56 21.91 0.02
CA LEU A 76 9.34 21.81 1.25
C LEU A 76 10.78 21.40 0.93
N VAL A 77 11.71 21.79 1.78
CA VAL A 77 13.12 21.35 1.75
C VAL A 77 13.72 21.57 0.36
N ALA A 78 13.84 22.82 -0.06
CA ALA A 78 14.39 23.21 -1.37
C ALA A 78 13.69 22.50 -2.55
N ASP A 79 12.37 22.46 -2.56
CA ASP A 79 11.50 21.85 -3.58
C ASP A 79 11.63 20.32 -3.71
N ALA A 80 12.33 19.66 -2.80
CA ALA A 80 12.53 18.21 -2.85
C ALA A 80 11.29 17.41 -2.41
N ALA A 81 10.43 18.01 -1.60
CA ALA A 81 9.16 17.41 -1.14
C ALA A 81 7.99 18.38 -1.36
N ARG A 82 6.77 17.84 -1.38
CA ARG A 82 5.54 18.58 -1.60
C ARG A 82 4.53 18.28 -0.50
N LEU A 83 3.92 19.34 0.03
CA LEU A 83 2.80 19.27 0.94
C LEU A 83 1.53 19.65 0.17
N ASP A 84 0.69 18.67 -0.08
CA ASP A 84 -0.60 18.79 -0.75
C ASP A 84 -1.59 17.77 -0.20
N HIS A 85 -2.84 17.83 -0.60
CA HIS A 85 -3.88 16.90 -0.14
C HIS A 85 -3.54 15.44 -0.47
N THR A 86 -2.92 15.15 -1.62
CA THR A 86 -2.48 13.79 -1.98
C THR A 86 -1.47 13.24 -0.97
N THR A 87 -0.46 14.04 -0.58
CA THR A 87 0.50 13.67 0.48
C THR A 87 -0.20 13.36 1.79
N LEU A 88 -1.10 14.25 2.22
CA LEU A 88 -1.80 14.11 3.49
C LEU A 88 -2.78 12.92 3.49
N TRP A 89 -3.50 12.70 2.39
CA TRP A 89 -4.40 11.56 2.23
C TRP A 89 -3.67 10.22 2.38
N ILE A 90 -2.58 10.05 1.65
CA ILE A 90 -1.76 8.84 1.74
C ILE A 90 -1.07 8.71 3.10
N THR A 91 -0.66 9.81 3.70
CA THR A 91 -0.15 9.82 5.08
C THR A 91 -1.18 9.29 6.06
N ILE A 92 -2.44 9.69 5.95
CA ILE A 92 -3.56 9.18 6.76
C ILE A 92 -3.75 7.68 6.50
N ALA A 93 -3.74 7.24 5.24
CA ALA A 93 -3.89 5.82 4.89
C ALA A 93 -2.75 4.95 5.48
N ILE A 94 -1.50 5.40 5.38
CA ILE A 94 -0.33 4.72 5.95
C ILE A 94 -0.38 4.71 7.48
N ALA A 95 -0.72 5.83 8.10
CA ALA A 95 -0.80 5.94 9.55
C ALA A 95 -1.95 5.11 10.14
N ALA A 96 -3.09 5.03 9.45
CA ALA A 96 -4.18 4.11 9.79
C ALA A 96 -3.71 2.64 9.70
N ALA A 97 -2.96 2.30 8.66
CA ALA A 97 -2.38 0.97 8.51
C ALA A 97 -1.39 0.65 9.64
N VAL A 98 -0.48 1.56 10.00
CA VAL A 98 0.41 1.42 11.16
C VAL A 98 -0.39 1.14 12.43
N THR A 99 -1.41 1.95 12.70
CA THR A 99 -2.25 1.84 13.92
C THR A 99 -2.87 0.46 14.01
N LEU A 100 -3.56 0.03 12.96
CA LEU A 100 -4.30 -1.24 12.95
C LEU A 100 -3.37 -2.46 12.95
N VAL A 101 -2.28 -2.41 12.16
CA VAL A 101 -1.32 -3.52 12.08
C VAL A 101 -0.53 -3.66 13.38
N SER A 102 -0.14 -2.56 14.03
CA SER A 102 0.59 -2.62 15.31
C SER A 102 -0.25 -3.31 16.41
N LEU A 103 -1.55 -3.04 16.45
CA LEU A 103 -2.47 -3.71 17.37
C LEU A 103 -2.59 -5.21 17.06
N THR A 104 -2.75 -5.59 15.79
CA THR A 104 -2.82 -7.00 15.38
C THR A 104 -1.48 -7.72 15.64
N SER A 105 -0.35 -7.03 15.37
CA SER A 105 0.99 -7.54 15.62
C SER A 105 1.25 -7.85 17.09
N SER A 106 0.74 -7.04 18.01
CA SER A 106 0.91 -7.27 19.45
C SER A 106 0.37 -8.64 19.89
N ASP A 107 -0.84 -8.99 19.49
CA ASP A 107 -1.44 -10.28 19.82
C ASP A 107 -0.70 -11.44 19.12
N TYR A 108 -0.28 -11.23 17.86
CA TYR A 108 0.48 -12.20 17.08
C TYR A 108 1.86 -12.48 17.72
N LEU A 109 2.63 -11.43 18.01
CA LEU A 109 3.97 -11.54 18.56
C LEU A 109 3.96 -12.11 19.99
N ALA A 110 2.96 -11.75 20.80
CA ALA A 110 2.76 -12.34 22.14
C ALA A 110 2.51 -13.85 22.06
N ARG A 111 1.72 -14.30 21.06
CA ARG A 111 1.48 -15.72 20.81
C ARG A 111 2.72 -16.47 20.35
N GLU A 112 3.55 -15.82 19.52
CA GLU A 112 4.81 -16.40 19.01
C GLU A 112 5.97 -16.28 20.02
N GLY A 113 5.80 -15.57 21.14
CA GLY A 113 6.88 -15.28 22.10
C GLY A 113 7.99 -14.41 21.52
N GLN A 114 7.66 -13.50 20.60
CA GLN A 114 8.59 -12.64 19.87
C GLN A 114 8.23 -11.15 20.03
N ASP A 115 7.49 -10.77 21.07
CA ASP A 115 7.12 -9.36 21.30
C ASP A 115 8.38 -8.54 21.59
N SER A 116 8.69 -7.58 20.72
CA SER A 116 9.89 -6.76 20.81
C SER A 116 9.69 -5.36 20.23
N PRO A 117 10.39 -4.33 20.76
CA PRO A 117 10.27 -2.96 20.27
C PRO A 117 10.76 -2.79 18.83
N GLU A 118 11.73 -3.59 18.39
CA GLU A 118 12.37 -3.49 17.07
C GLU A 118 11.38 -3.77 15.95
N ILE A 119 10.47 -4.74 16.13
CA ILE A 119 9.45 -5.08 15.12
C ILE A 119 8.49 -3.90 14.93
N HIS A 120 8.05 -3.30 16.02
CA HIS A 120 7.16 -2.13 15.95
C HIS A 120 7.89 -0.89 15.41
N ALA A 121 9.15 -0.68 15.76
CA ALA A 121 9.97 0.38 15.18
C ALA A 121 10.15 0.22 13.66
N LEU A 122 10.31 -1.01 13.16
CA LEU A 122 10.40 -1.28 11.72
C LEU A 122 9.10 -0.95 10.97
N TYR A 123 7.91 -1.16 11.57
CA TYR A 123 6.66 -0.68 10.96
C TYR A 123 6.65 0.85 10.83
N LEU A 124 7.07 1.57 11.88
CA LEU A 124 7.16 3.03 11.85
C LEU A 124 8.20 3.53 10.83
N MET A 125 9.38 2.88 10.77
CA MET A 125 10.41 3.18 9.76
C MET A 125 9.87 2.99 8.34
N SER A 126 9.18 1.87 8.10
CA SER A 126 8.55 1.62 6.80
C SER A 126 7.49 2.68 6.47
N ALA A 127 6.72 3.12 7.46
CA ALA A 127 5.75 4.20 7.29
C ALA A 127 6.42 5.54 6.94
N ILE A 128 7.56 5.88 7.58
CA ILE A 128 8.36 7.07 7.23
C ILE A 128 8.73 7.02 5.74
N GLY A 129 9.25 5.88 5.27
CA GLY A 129 9.57 5.70 3.85
C GLY A 129 8.36 5.90 2.95
N GLY A 130 7.20 5.34 3.31
CA GLY A 130 5.96 5.47 2.55
C GLY A 130 5.43 6.91 2.49
N VAL A 131 5.47 7.64 3.60
CA VAL A 131 5.08 9.06 3.65
C VAL A 131 6.06 9.91 2.83
N THR A 132 7.37 9.61 2.91
CA THR A 132 8.39 10.28 2.09
C THR A 132 8.14 10.05 0.59
N MET A 133 7.78 8.82 0.18
CA MET A 133 7.37 8.53 -1.21
C MET A 133 6.17 9.36 -1.66
N ALA A 134 5.15 9.45 -0.80
CA ALA A 134 3.94 10.22 -1.09
C ALA A 134 4.21 11.74 -1.19
N ALA A 135 5.16 12.24 -0.41
CA ALA A 135 5.56 13.65 -0.41
C ALA A 135 6.62 13.99 -1.46
N ALA A 136 7.24 13.01 -2.13
CA ALA A 136 8.37 13.25 -3.01
C ALA A 136 8.02 14.19 -4.18
N ASN A 137 8.87 15.18 -4.43
CA ASN A 137 8.89 16.05 -5.60
C ASN A 137 10.23 15.99 -6.34
N ASP A 138 11.02 14.94 -6.03
CA ASP A 138 12.34 14.70 -6.58
C ASP A 138 12.61 13.18 -6.64
N PHE A 139 13.27 12.69 -7.68
CA PHE A 139 13.57 11.26 -7.84
C PHE A 139 14.49 10.71 -6.77
N VAL A 140 15.43 11.52 -6.23
CA VAL A 140 16.32 11.08 -5.14
C VAL A 140 15.52 10.89 -3.86
N VAL A 141 14.62 11.84 -3.52
CA VAL A 141 13.73 11.73 -2.36
C VAL A 141 12.77 10.55 -2.50
N LEU A 142 12.20 10.34 -3.70
CA LEU A 142 11.35 9.19 -3.98
C LEU A 142 12.10 7.87 -3.80
N PHE A 143 13.32 7.79 -4.32
CA PHE A 143 14.18 6.61 -4.16
C PHE A 143 14.52 6.34 -2.70
N LEU A 144 14.92 7.36 -1.93
CA LEU A 144 15.19 7.22 -0.50
C LEU A 144 13.97 6.74 0.27
N GLY A 145 12.79 7.29 -0.01
CA GLY A 145 11.53 6.85 0.58
C GLY A 145 11.22 5.38 0.25
N LEU A 146 11.43 4.99 -1.01
CA LEU A 146 11.25 3.62 -1.49
C LEU A 146 12.18 2.64 -0.77
N GLU A 147 13.45 2.99 -0.60
CA GLU A 147 14.44 2.13 0.08
C GLU A 147 14.19 2.04 1.59
N VAL A 148 13.89 3.15 2.27
CA VAL A 148 13.55 3.13 3.71
C VAL A 148 12.32 2.26 3.97
N LEU A 149 11.27 2.39 3.15
CA LEU A 149 10.09 1.52 3.23
C LEU A 149 10.45 0.07 2.97
N SER A 150 11.28 -0.21 1.96
CA SER A 150 11.56 -1.57 1.48
C SER A 150 12.48 -2.34 2.42
N ILE A 151 13.58 -1.73 2.87
CA ILE A 151 14.55 -2.38 3.77
C ILE A 151 13.87 -2.81 5.07
N ALA A 152 13.04 -1.94 5.65
CA ALA A 152 12.28 -2.29 6.84
C ALA A 152 11.35 -3.50 6.58
N LEU A 153 10.69 -3.55 5.42
CA LEU A 153 9.82 -4.68 5.04
C LEU A 153 10.59 -5.96 4.73
N TYR A 154 11.80 -5.90 4.18
CA TYR A 154 12.65 -7.10 3.98
C TYR A 154 12.96 -7.77 5.31
N VAL A 155 13.34 -6.96 6.32
CA VAL A 155 13.63 -7.46 7.67
C VAL A 155 12.36 -8.00 8.33
N LEU A 156 11.24 -7.27 8.24
CA LEU A 156 9.95 -7.70 8.79
C LEU A 156 9.47 -9.02 8.15
N ALA A 157 9.61 -9.21 6.84
CA ALA A 157 9.22 -10.45 6.15
C ALA A 157 10.03 -11.66 6.65
N ALA A 158 11.31 -11.44 6.99
CA ALA A 158 12.21 -12.47 7.54
C ALA A 158 12.15 -12.59 9.09
N SER A 159 11.32 -11.82 9.78
CA SER A 159 11.41 -11.66 11.24
C SER A 159 11.11 -12.94 12.03
N HIS A 160 10.32 -13.88 11.49
CA HIS A 160 10.09 -15.16 12.16
C HIS A 160 11.26 -16.13 11.94
N ARG A 161 12.34 -15.94 12.72
CA ARG A 161 13.65 -16.62 12.55
C ARG A 161 13.60 -18.15 12.57
N ARG A 162 12.59 -18.76 13.19
CA ARG A 162 12.44 -20.23 13.28
C ARG A 162 11.63 -20.82 12.12
N ARG A 163 11.06 -19.99 11.24
CA ARG A 163 10.27 -20.42 10.09
C ARG A 163 11.08 -20.27 8.80
N VAL A 164 11.40 -21.40 8.16
CA VAL A 164 12.13 -21.41 6.87
C VAL A 164 11.39 -20.58 5.81
N LYS A 165 10.05 -20.70 5.74
CA LYS A 165 9.21 -19.91 4.80
C LYS A 165 9.35 -18.40 5.02
N SER A 166 9.49 -17.94 6.28
CA SER A 166 9.66 -16.50 6.56
C SER A 166 11.06 -16.02 6.12
N GLN A 167 12.10 -16.79 6.37
CA GLN A 167 13.45 -16.47 5.92
C GLN A 167 13.56 -16.45 4.40
N GLU A 168 12.98 -17.46 3.73
CA GLU A 168 12.89 -17.54 2.27
C GLU A 168 12.15 -16.33 1.70
N SER A 169 11.03 -15.92 2.31
CA SER A 169 10.26 -14.75 1.92
C SER A 169 11.07 -13.47 2.00
N GLY A 170 11.79 -13.26 3.10
CA GLY A 170 12.65 -12.09 3.26
C GLY A 170 13.77 -12.05 2.23
N LEU A 171 14.44 -13.20 1.98
CA LEU A 171 15.50 -13.28 0.99
C LEU A 171 14.98 -13.03 -0.45
N LYS A 172 13.86 -13.66 -0.82
CA LYS A 172 13.23 -13.43 -2.13
C LYS A 172 12.83 -11.95 -2.31
N TYR A 173 12.24 -11.36 -1.26
CA TYR A 173 11.80 -9.97 -1.32
C TYR A 173 12.99 -9.02 -1.42
N PHE A 174 14.07 -9.26 -0.66
CA PHE A 174 15.29 -8.45 -0.73
C PHE A 174 15.96 -8.52 -2.10
N VAL A 175 16.18 -9.72 -2.64
CA VAL A 175 16.88 -9.89 -3.93
C VAL A 175 16.06 -9.29 -5.07
N LEU A 176 14.77 -9.61 -5.15
CA LEU A 176 13.91 -9.10 -6.23
C LEU A 176 13.63 -7.59 -6.08
N GLY A 177 13.51 -7.12 -4.83
CA GLY A 177 13.34 -5.70 -4.54
C GLY A 177 14.56 -4.87 -4.90
N GLY A 178 15.77 -5.32 -4.51
CA GLY A 178 17.01 -4.65 -4.88
C GLY A 178 17.22 -4.58 -6.38
N PHE A 179 16.83 -5.64 -7.11
CA PHE A 179 16.86 -5.63 -8.57
C PHE A 179 15.89 -4.59 -9.16
N SER A 180 14.68 -4.51 -8.61
CA SER A 180 13.69 -3.51 -9.00
C SER A 180 14.15 -2.07 -8.73
N SER A 181 14.78 -1.85 -7.56
CA SER A 181 15.36 -0.55 -7.19
C SER A 181 16.46 -0.10 -8.14
N ALA A 182 17.27 -1.05 -8.65
CA ALA A 182 18.30 -0.76 -9.65
C ALA A 182 17.69 -0.27 -10.97
N PHE A 183 16.59 -0.87 -11.43
CA PHE A 183 15.86 -0.38 -12.60
C PHE A 183 15.31 1.03 -12.38
N PHE A 184 14.70 1.27 -11.21
CA PHE A 184 14.18 2.60 -10.87
C PHE A 184 15.30 3.66 -10.90
N LEU A 185 16.42 3.38 -10.22
CA LEU A 185 17.54 4.32 -10.14
C LEU A 185 18.16 4.58 -11.51
N TYR A 186 18.30 3.55 -12.33
CA TYR A 186 18.81 3.71 -13.69
C TYR A 186 17.85 4.52 -14.57
N GLY A 187 16.55 4.31 -14.41
CA GLY A 187 15.53 5.13 -15.07
C GLY A 187 15.62 6.61 -14.66
N ALA A 188 15.78 6.90 -13.36
CA ALA A 188 15.98 8.25 -12.87
C ALA A 188 17.27 8.89 -13.43
N ALA A 189 18.35 8.13 -13.55
CA ALA A 189 19.61 8.61 -14.15
C ALA A 189 19.44 8.95 -15.63
N LEU A 190 18.65 8.18 -16.38
CA LEU A 190 18.37 8.50 -17.81
C LEU A 190 17.51 9.75 -17.96
N ILE A 191 16.51 9.95 -17.09
CA ILE A 191 15.72 11.18 -17.07
C ILE A 191 16.63 12.37 -16.71
N TYR A 192 17.49 12.22 -15.71
CA TYR A 192 18.50 13.24 -15.40
C TYR A 192 19.40 13.54 -16.59
N GLY A 193 19.86 12.51 -17.32
CA GLY A 193 20.66 12.68 -18.55
C GLY A 193 19.92 13.41 -19.68
N ALA A 194 18.59 13.31 -19.72
CA ALA A 194 17.74 13.99 -20.69
C ALA A 194 17.40 15.45 -20.30
N THR A 195 17.29 15.74 -19.00
CA THR A 195 16.74 17.01 -18.50
C THR A 195 17.70 17.84 -17.67
N GLY A 196 18.77 17.23 -17.14
CA GLY A 196 19.68 17.87 -16.19
C GLY A 196 19.11 18.07 -14.77
N SER A 197 17.96 17.48 -14.44
CA SER A 197 17.28 17.61 -13.16
C SER A 197 16.73 16.30 -12.64
N THR A 198 16.64 16.17 -11.30
CA THR A 198 15.90 15.12 -10.61
C THR A 198 14.57 15.61 -10.03
N ASN A 199 14.37 16.94 -9.99
CA ASN A 199 13.17 17.59 -9.46
C ASN A 199 12.02 17.50 -10.46
N PHE A 200 10.83 17.06 -10.02
CA PHE A 200 9.67 16.78 -10.86
C PHE A 200 9.17 18.01 -11.62
N SER A 201 9.07 19.14 -10.95
CA SER A 201 8.60 20.38 -11.58
C SER A 201 9.55 20.84 -12.68
N ARG A 202 10.88 20.82 -12.40
CA ARG A 202 11.89 21.21 -13.40
C ARG A 202 11.98 20.25 -14.58
N ILE A 203 11.76 18.94 -14.35
CA ILE A 203 11.68 17.93 -15.42
C ILE A 203 10.50 18.23 -16.33
N SER A 204 9.32 18.46 -15.73
CA SER A 204 8.12 18.80 -16.48
C SER A 204 8.30 20.10 -17.28
N ASP A 205 8.87 21.15 -16.68
CA ASP A 205 9.16 22.42 -17.36
C ASP A 205 10.14 22.25 -18.52
N THR A 206 11.17 21.41 -18.32
CA THR A 206 12.16 21.14 -19.40
C THR A 206 11.49 20.50 -20.60
N PHE A 207 10.67 19.45 -20.39
CA PHE A 207 9.98 18.80 -21.50
C PHE A 207 8.89 19.68 -22.15
N SER A 208 8.29 20.61 -21.40
CA SER A 208 7.31 21.55 -21.92
C SER A 208 7.94 22.68 -22.76
N SER A 209 9.18 23.09 -22.45
CA SER A 209 9.85 24.23 -23.08
C SER A 209 10.67 23.87 -24.33
N VAL A 210 11.09 22.59 -24.49
CA VAL A 210 11.93 22.14 -25.61
C VAL A 210 11.06 21.82 -26.82
N VAL A 211 10.89 22.79 -27.70
CA VAL A 211 10.15 22.67 -28.98
C VAL A 211 10.92 21.83 -30.01
N ASP A 212 12.22 21.61 -29.81
CA ASP A 212 13.08 20.88 -30.76
C ASP A 212 14.02 19.92 -29.99
N SER A 213 13.41 18.89 -29.37
CA SER A 213 14.19 17.86 -28.68
C SER A 213 14.94 17.01 -29.72
N SER A 214 16.26 16.91 -29.58
CA SER A 214 17.01 15.98 -30.39
C SER A 214 16.48 14.57 -30.14
N ARG A 215 16.39 13.71 -31.18
CA ARG A 215 15.95 12.29 -31.08
C ARG A 215 16.67 11.52 -29.95
N ARG A 216 17.88 11.96 -29.60
CA ARG A 216 18.65 11.36 -28.50
C ARG A 216 18.03 11.64 -27.13
N HIS A 217 17.56 12.86 -26.86
CA HIS A 217 16.90 13.22 -25.59
C HIS A 217 15.55 12.50 -25.44
N GLU A 218 14.79 12.37 -26.53
CA GLU A 218 13.55 11.59 -26.54
C GLU A 218 13.79 10.11 -26.22
N ALA A 219 14.78 9.48 -26.86
CA ALA A 219 15.13 8.09 -26.62
C ALA A 219 15.58 7.83 -25.17
N LEU A 220 16.37 8.75 -24.58
CA LEU A 220 16.78 8.67 -23.17
C LEU A 220 15.58 8.81 -22.25
N ALA A 221 14.67 9.76 -22.54
CA ALA A 221 13.47 9.98 -21.74
C ALA A 221 12.55 8.76 -21.78
N LEU A 222 12.23 8.22 -22.96
CA LEU A 222 11.40 7.01 -23.10
C LEU A 222 12.00 5.80 -22.37
N ALA A 223 13.30 5.56 -22.54
CA ALA A 223 13.99 4.50 -21.81
C ALA A 223 13.93 4.73 -20.28
N GLY A 224 14.10 5.99 -19.84
CA GLY A 224 13.98 6.38 -18.45
C GLY A 224 12.59 6.13 -17.88
N VAL A 225 11.54 6.56 -18.58
CA VAL A 225 10.14 6.31 -18.20
C VAL A 225 9.84 4.81 -18.08
N ALA A 226 10.29 4.02 -19.05
CA ALA A 226 10.10 2.58 -19.05
C ALA A 226 10.76 1.92 -17.83
N LEU A 227 12.01 2.27 -17.51
CA LEU A 227 12.73 1.70 -16.37
C LEU A 227 12.19 2.16 -15.02
N LEU A 228 11.80 3.44 -14.88
CA LEU A 228 11.09 3.95 -13.69
C LEU A 228 9.79 3.18 -13.49
N SER A 229 9.04 2.96 -14.58
CA SER A 229 7.79 2.19 -14.53
C SER A 229 8.01 0.77 -14.05
N VAL A 230 9.08 0.07 -14.47
CA VAL A 230 9.42 -1.27 -13.96
C VAL A 230 9.55 -1.27 -12.43
N GLY A 231 10.32 -0.31 -11.90
CA GLY A 231 10.52 -0.19 -10.44
C GLY A 231 9.23 0.06 -9.68
N LEU A 232 8.40 0.98 -10.17
CA LEU A 232 7.11 1.33 -9.55
C LEU A 232 6.07 0.22 -9.71
N MET A 233 5.99 -0.43 -10.87
CA MET A 233 5.08 -1.56 -11.12
C MET A 233 5.43 -2.78 -10.26
N PHE A 234 6.72 -3.03 -9.99
CA PHE A 234 7.14 -4.02 -9.00
C PHE A 234 6.60 -3.68 -7.61
N LYS A 235 6.69 -2.40 -7.19
CA LYS A 235 6.25 -1.97 -5.85
C LYS A 235 4.75 -2.13 -5.64
N VAL A 236 3.93 -1.89 -6.67
CA VAL A 236 2.47 -2.08 -6.60
C VAL A 236 2.04 -3.52 -6.90
N ALA A 237 2.98 -4.40 -7.25
CA ALA A 237 2.75 -5.80 -7.63
C ALA A 237 1.92 -5.97 -8.91
N ALA A 238 2.16 -5.14 -9.92
CA ALA A 238 1.55 -5.29 -11.24
C ALA A 238 2.17 -6.46 -12.02
N VAL A 239 1.38 -7.20 -12.78
CA VAL A 239 1.87 -8.26 -13.69
C VAL A 239 2.61 -7.60 -14.86
N PRO A 240 3.81 -8.08 -15.23
CA PRO A 240 4.50 -9.30 -14.78
C PRO A 240 5.39 -9.13 -13.54
N PHE A 241 5.51 -7.96 -12.96
CA PHE A 241 6.45 -7.66 -11.86
C PHE A 241 5.96 -8.14 -10.48
N HIS A 242 4.90 -8.94 -10.40
CA HIS A 242 4.24 -9.41 -9.17
C HIS A 242 4.83 -10.69 -8.56
N PHE A 243 5.84 -11.33 -9.18
CA PHE A 243 6.34 -12.67 -8.82
C PHE A 243 6.71 -12.84 -7.34
N TRP A 244 7.15 -11.78 -6.70
CA TRP A 244 7.50 -11.79 -5.28
C TRP A 244 6.26 -11.92 -4.36
N THR A 245 5.12 -11.37 -4.77
CA THR A 245 3.96 -11.14 -3.90
C THR A 245 3.36 -12.44 -3.34
N PRO A 246 3.08 -13.50 -4.13
CA PRO A 246 2.48 -14.71 -3.60
C PRO A 246 3.39 -15.41 -2.58
N ASP A 247 4.67 -15.53 -2.87
CA ASP A 247 5.63 -16.24 -2.02
C ASP A 247 5.93 -15.46 -0.73
N VAL A 248 6.10 -14.14 -0.85
CA VAL A 248 6.38 -13.27 0.29
C VAL A 248 5.15 -13.16 1.20
N TYR A 249 3.94 -13.02 0.65
CA TYR A 249 2.73 -12.91 1.46
C TYR A 249 2.41 -14.23 2.18
N GLU A 250 2.66 -15.38 1.55
CA GLU A 250 2.47 -16.68 2.19
C GLU A 250 3.47 -16.89 3.33
N GLY A 251 4.75 -16.58 3.12
CA GLY A 251 5.81 -16.90 4.05
C GLY A 251 6.03 -15.89 5.17
N ALA A 252 5.85 -14.58 4.93
CA ALA A 252 6.00 -13.54 5.93
C ALA A 252 5.01 -13.72 7.11
N PRO A 253 5.30 -13.20 8.31
CA PRO A 253 4.32 -13.12 9.40
C PRO A 253 3.03 -12.43 8.93
N THR A 254 1.88 -12.96 9.34
CA THR A 254 0.57 -12.49 8.81
C THR A 254 0.33 -10.98 9.01
N PRO A 255 0.67 -10.34 10.16
CA PRO A 255 0.54 -8.88 10.29
C PRO A 255 1.48 -8.10 9.35
N VAL A 256 2.67 -8.63 9.06
CA VAL A 256 3.60 -8.02 8.08
C VAL A 256 2.99 -8.05 6.69
N THR A 257 2.35 -9.17 6.32
CA THR A 257 1.61 -9.28 5.06
C THR A 257 0.48 -8.25 4.97
N ALA A 258 -0.26 -8.03 6.07
CA ALA A 258 -1.30 -6.99 6.13
C ALA A 258 -0.74 -5.59 5.85
N PHE A 259 0.43 -5.26 6.42
CA PHE A 259 1.09 -3.97 6.22
C PHE A 259 1.62 -3.82 4.78
N MET A 260 2.21 -4.86 4.21
CA MET A 260 2.65 -4.85 2.80
C MET A 260 1.49 -4.65 1.83
N ALA A 261 0.36 -5.32 2.11
CA ALA A 261 -0.84 -5.22 1.27
C ALA A 261 -1.54 -3.86 1.35
N SER A 262 -1.35 -3.12 2.43
CA SER A 262 -2.01 -1.83 2.72
C SER A 262 -1.06 -0.64 2.53
N ALA A 263 -0.24 -0.31 3.52
CA ALA A 263 0.59 0.89 3.55
C ALA A 263 1.59 0.96 2.39
N ALA A 264 2.33 -0.14 2.13
CA ALA A 264 3.33 -0.16 1.06
C ALA A 264 2.68 -0.01 -0.32
N LYS A 265 1.49 -0.58 -0.51
CA LYS A 265 0.75 -0.45 -1.77
C LYS A 265 0.20 0.97 -1.95
N ALA A 266 -0.36 1.59 -0.92
CA ALA A 266 -0.83 2.97 -0.95
C ALA A 266 0.31 3.95 -1.31
N ALA A 267 1.49 3.79 -0.68
CA ALA A 267 2.68 4.56 -1.00
C ALA A 267 3.14 4.34 -2.46
N GLY A 268 3.10 3.10 -2.95
CA GLY A 268 3.47 2.76 -4.32
C GLY A 268 2.57 3.42 -5.37
N PHE A 269 1.26 3.44 -5.14
CA PHE A 269 0.31 4.11 -6.06
C PHE A 269 0.42 5.63 -6.02
N ALA A 270 0.67 6.23 -4.84
CA ALA A 270 0.96 7.65 -4.75
C ALA A 270 2.21 8.02 -5.56
N ALA A 271 3.29 7.25 -5.40
CA ALA A 271 4.52 7.45 -6.16
C ALA A 271 4.30 7.28 -7.68
N LEU A 272 3.54 6.27 -8.09
CA LEU A 272 3.22 6.02 -9.49
C LEU A 272 2.47 7.20 -10.12
N LEU A 273 1.44 7.72 -9.45
CA LEU A 273 0.71 8.90 -9.92
C LEU A 273 1.60 10.13 -9.96
N ARG A 274 2.39 10.40 -8.89
CA ARG A 274 3.30 11.56 -8.88
C ARG A 274 4.30 11.54 -10.02
N VAL A 275 4.84 10.37 -10.36
CA VAL A 275 5.80 10.25 -11.47
C VAL A 275 5.09 10.42 -12.81
N LEU A 276 4.01 9.67 -13.05
CA LEU A 276 3.39 9.63 -14.37
C LEU A 276 2.58 10.89 -14.70
N THR A 277 1.88 11.47 -13.72
CA THR A 277 1.03 12.66 -13.95
C THR A 277 1.68 13.96 -13.50
N GLY A 278 2.67 13.91 -12.61
CA GLY A 278 3.33 15.09 -12.05
C GLY A 278 4.70 15.38 -12.66
N ALA A 279 5.60 14.40 -12.69
CA ALA A 279 6.95 14.60 -13.22
C ALA A 279 7.01 14.48 -14.75
N LEU A 280 6.19 13.62 -15.33
CA LEU A 280 6.27 13.20 -16.74
C LEU A 280 4.92 13.29 -17.47
N PRO A 281 4.11 14.38 -17.30
CA PRO A 281 2.80 14.49 -17.94
C PRO A 281 2.89 14.54 -19.45
N GLN A 282 4.01 15.01 -20.03
CA GLN A 282 4.24 15.08 -21.49
C GLN A 282 4.37 13.68 -22.12
N TRP A 283 4.71 12.67 -21.31
CA TRP A 283 4.85 11.27 -21.72
C TRP A 283 3.60 10.43 -21.37
N ALA A 284 2.49 11.08 -21.00
CA ALA A 284 1.26 10.39 -20.64
C ALA A 284 0.67 9.57 -21.79
N ASP A 285 0.64 10.13 -23.00
CA ASP A 285 0.11 9.44 -24.19
C ASP A 285 0.96 8.23 -24.61
N ASP A 286 2.28 8.29 -24.42
CA ASP A 286 3.20 7.16 -24.68
C ASP A 286 3.10 6.10 -23.57
N SER A 287 2.92 6.52 -22.32
CA SER A 287 2.82 5.65 -21.15
C SER A 287 1.47 4.94 -21.06
N ARG A 288 0.38 5.60 -21.48
CA ARG A 288 -0.99 5.10 -21.35
C ARG A 288 -1.21 3.71 -21.97
N PRO A 289 -0.80 3.42 -23.23
CA PRO A 289 -0.99 2.07 -23.79
C PRO A 289 -0.25 0.98 -23.00
N VAL A 290 0.92 1.31 -22.43
CA VAL A 290 1.69 0.39 -21.59
C VAL A 290 0.98 0.15 -20.26
N VAL A 291 0.53 1.21 -19.59
CA VAL A 291 -0.24 1.11 -18.35
C VAL A 291 -1.55 0.37 -18.58
N TRP A 292 -2.25 0.63 -19.68
CA TRP A 292 -3.45 -0.09 -20.08
C TRP A 292 -3.20 -1.60 -20.22
N ALA A 293 -2.14 -1.98 -20.94
CA ALA A 293 -1.79 -3.39 -21.12
C ALA A 293 -1.41 -4.07 -19.79
N LEU A 294 -0.57 -3.40 -18.97
CA LEU A 294 -0.20 -3.89 -17.64
C LEU A 294 -1.43 -3.99 -16.71
N CYS A 295 -2.35 -3.05 -16.78
CA CYS A 295 -3.61 -3.09 -16.06
C CYS A 295 -4.45 -4.30 -16.44
N ALA A 296 -4.67 -4.52 -17.75
CA ALA A 296 -5.47 -5.63 -18.26
C ALA A 296 -4.89 -6.99 -17.83
N ILE A 297 -3.59 -7.20 -18.03
CA ILE A 297 -2.95 -8.46 -17.63
C ILE A 297 -2.88 -8.64 -16.11
N THR A 298 -2.81 -7.55 -15.32
CA THR A 298 -2.83 -7.60 -13.86
C THR A 298 -4.21 -7.98 -13.34
N LEU A 299 -5.27 -7.41 -13.90
CA LEU A 299 -6.66 -7.75 -13.57
C LEU A 299 -6.95 -9.23 -13.84
N VAL A 300 -6.68 -9.68 -15.05
CA VAL A 300 -6.96 -11.07 -15.47
C VAL A 300 -6.02 -12.05 -14.78
N GLY A 301 -4.71 -11.76 -14.77
CA GLY A 301 -3.71 -12.65 -14.15
C GLY A 301 -3.92 -12.80 -12.64
N GLY A 302 -4.11 -11.70 -11.92
CA GLY A 302 -4.38 -11.72 -10.48
C GLY A 302 -5.64 -12.50 -10.15
N SER A 303 -6.74 -12.25 -10.87
CA SER A 303 -8.02 -12.91 -10.62
C SER A 303 -7.98 -14.42 -10.92
N THR A 304 -7.42 -14.81 -12.06
CA THR A 304 -7.37 -16.23 -12.48
C THR A 304 -6.41 -17.06 -11.63
N MET A 305 -5.22 -16.52 -11.32
CA MET A 305 -4.25 -17.21 -10.47
C MET A 305 -4.72 -17.38 -9.02
N ALA A 306 -5.56 -16.47 -8.52
CA ALA A 306 -6.16 -16.60 -7.19
C ALA A 306 -7.10 -17.81 -7.09
N VAL A 307 -7.80 -18.14 -8.15
CA VAL A 307 -8.80 -19.22 -8.18
C VAL A 307 -8.18 -20.60 -7.92
N VAL A 308 -6.97 -20.85 -8.40
CA VAL A 308 -6.32 -22.18 -8.31
C VAL A 308 -5.57 -22.41 -6.99
N GLN A 309 -5.44 -21.39 -6.15
CA GLN A 309 -4.73 -21.50 -4.88
C GLN A 309 -5.54 -22.25 -3.82
N THR A 310 -4.85 -22.87 -2.86
CA THR A 310 -5.44 -23.58 -1.71
C THR A 310 -5.03 -22.97 -0.38
N ASN A 311 -3.92 -22.25 -0.33
CA ASN A 311 -3.47 -21.50 0.84
C ASN A 311 -4.14 -20.11 0.87
N VAL A 312 -4.83 -19.77 1.94
CA VAL A 312 -5.63 -18.53 2.06
C VAL A 312 -4.75 -17.28 1.97
N LYS A 313 -3.53 -17.27 2.56
CA LYS A 313 -2.62 -16.14 2.42
C LYS A 313 -2.18 -15.95 0.96
N ARG A 314 -1.93 -17.05 0.25
CA ARG A 314 -1.57 -17.01 -1.17
C ARG A 314 -2.76 -16.64 -2.06
N MET A 315 -3.97 -17.11 -1.72
CA MET A 315 -5.22 -16.66 -2.34
C MET A 315 -5.39 -15.14 -2.22
N LEU A 316 -5.21 -14.60 -1.02
CA LEU A 316 -5.29 -13.16 -0.73
C LEU A 316 -4.13 -12.36 -1.36
N ALA A 317 -2.96 -12.97 -1.56
CA ALA A 317 -1.86 -12.35 -2.29
C ALA A 317 -2.24 -12.09 -3.77
N PHE A 318 -2.78 -13.07 -4.47
CA PHE A 318 -3.28 -12.88 -5.83
C PHE A 318 -4.52 -11.98 -5.89
N SER A 319 -5.39 -12.03 -4.86
CA SER A 319 -6.43 -11.02 -4.67
C SER A 319 -5.83 -9.61 -4.60
N SER A 320 -4.75 -9.42 -3.82
CA SER A 320 -4.04 -8.15 -3.73
C SER A 320 -3.42 -7.70 -5.05
N VAL A 321 -2.95 -8.63 -5.91
CA VAL A 321 -2.52 -8.35 -7.29
C VAL A 321 -3.71 -7.87 -8.13
N SER A 322 -4.86 -8.56 -8.05
CA SER A 322 -6.08 -8.12 -8.76
C SER A 322 -6.53 -6.72 -8.31
N HIS A 323 -6.50 -6.43 -7.01
CA HIS A 323 -6.81 -5.10 -6.48
C HIS A 323 -5.82 -4.03 -6.96
N ALA A 324 -4.53 -4.37 -7.16
CA ALA A 324 -3.59 -3.47 -7.83
C ALA A 324 -4.02 -3.21 -9.28
N GLY A 325 -4.52 -4.21 -10.00
CA GLY A 325 -5.11 -4.04 -11.32
C GLY A 325 -6.28 -3.04 -11.31
N PHE A 326 -7.19 -3.12 -10.33
CA PHE A 326 -8.27 -2.13 -10.18
C PHE A 326 -7.75 -0.72 -9.91
N MET A 327 -6.74 -0.55 -9.07
CA MET A 327 -6.12 0.77 -8.86
C MET A 327 -5.43 1.28 -10.13
N LEU A 328 -4.82 0.38 -10.93
CA LEU A 328 -4.23 0.74 -12.22
C LEU A 328 -5.28 1.21 -13.24
N VAL A 329 -6.55 0.78 -13.14
CA VAL A 329 -7.65 1.37 -13.97
C VAL A 329 -7.77 2.86 -13.70
N GLY A 330 -7.72 3.27 -12.44
CA GLY A 330 -7.74 4.69 -12.08
C GLY A 330 -6.49 5.45 -12.53
N VAL A 331 -5.32 4.83 -12.44
CA VAL A 331 -4.07 5.41 -12.97
C VAL A 331 -4.14 5.58 -14.48
N GLU A 332 -4.64 4.59 -15.22
CA GLU A 332 -4.85 4.68 -16.67
C GLU A 332 -5.80 5.82 -17.02
N ALA A 333 -6.90 5.95 -16.29
CA ALA A 333 -7.83 7.06 -16.48
C ALA A 333 -7.17 8.43 -16.20
N ALA A 334 -6.30 8.52 -15.19
CA ALA A 334 -5.56 9.75 -14.88
C ALA A 334 -4.54 10.14 -15.98
N LEU A 335 -4.11 9.20 -16.82
CA LEU A 335 -3.20 9.47 -17.93
C LEU A 335 -3.88 10.05 -19.18
N HIS A 336 -5.20 10.19 -19.19
CA HIS A 336 -5.93 10.93 -20.24
C HIS A 336 -5.82 12.44 -20.00
N VAL A 337 -4.60 12.98 -19.92
CA VAL A 337 -4.30 14.37 -19.51
C VAL A 337 -4.99 15.44 -20.36
N SER A 338 -5.37 15.12 -21.58
CA SER A 338 -6.16 15.98 -22.45
C SER A 338 -7.66 16.03 -22.10
N SER A 339 -8.15 15.09 -21.27
CA SER A 339 -9.53 15.03 -20.83
C SER A 339 -9.75 15.85 -19.55
N ALA A 340 -10.82 16.64 -19.51
CA ALA A 340 -11.24 17.32 -18.27
C ALA A 340 -11.57 16.35 -17.12
N GLU A 341 -11.84 15.08 -17.43
CA GLU A 341 -12.20 14.04 -16.46
C GLU A 341 -10.98 13.24 -15.93
N ALA A 342 -9.76 13.54 -16.39
CA ALA A 342 -8.53 12.83 -15.97
C ALA A 342 -8.32 12.86 -14.44
N GLY A 343 -8.65 13.99 -13.79
CA GLY A 343 -8.58 14.13 -12.34
C GLY A 343 -9.42 13.10 -11.59
N LYS A 344 -10.51 12.61 -12.16
CA LYS A 344 -11.34 11.55 -11.55
C LYS A 344 -10.63 10.21 -11.45
N GLY A 345 -9.64 9.93 -12.32
CA GLY A 345 -8.76 8.77 -12.22
C GLY A 345 -7.84 8.85 -10.99
N HIS A 346 -7.28 10.04 -10.73
CA HIS A 346 -6.46 10.30 -9.53
C HIS A 346 -7.29 10.13 -8.25
N GLU A 347 -8.42 10.84 -8.14
CA GLU A 347 -9.34 10.76 -7.00
C GLU A 347 -9.75 9.31 -6.71
N ALA A 348 -10.20 8.58 -7.74
CA ALA A 348 -10.66 7.19 -7.59
C ALA A 348 -9.53 6.26 -7.11
N THR A 349 -8.29 6.45 -7.60
CA THR A 349 -7.13 5.66 -7.16
C THR A 349 -6.79 5.94 -5.71
N MET A 350 -6.79 7.21 -5.29
CA MET A 350 -6.51 7.61 -3.90
C MET A 350 -7.58 7.09 -2.95
N MET A 351 -8.86 7.21 -3.31
CA MET A 351 -9.96 6.64 -2.54
C MET A 351 -9.81 5.12 -2.40
N TYR A 352 -9.53 4.44 -3.51
CA TYR A 352 -9.33 2.99 -3.50
C TYR A 352 -8.21 2.58 -2.54
N ALA A 353 -7.08 3.28 -2.56
CA ALA A 353 -5.93 2.98 -1.72
C ALA A 353 -6.28 3.01 -0.22
N LEU A 354 -7.01 4.03 0.24
CA LEU A 354 -7.47 4.14 1.63
C LEU A 354 -8.48 3.06 2.00
N LEU A 355 -9.54 2.89 1.19
CA LEU A 355 -10.60 1.92 1.47
C LEU A 355 -10.05 0.50 1.50
N TYR A 356 -9.19 0.15 0.55
CA TYR A 356 -8.55 -1.15 0.47
C TYR A 356 -7.57 -1.39 1.63
N ALA A 357 -6.83 -0.38 2.07
CA ALA A 357 -5.89 -0.53 3.18
C ALA A 357 -6.59 -1.02 4.45
N VAL A 358 -7.71 -0.37 4.84
CA VAL A 358 -8.46 -0.79 6.03
C VAL A 358 -9.11 -2.16 5.85
N LEU A 359 -9.69 -2.41 4.67
CA LEU A 359 -10.37 -3.67 4.32
C LEU A 359 -9.41 -4.87 4.37
N VAL A 360 -8.23 -4.74 3.76
CA VAL A 360 -7.26 -5.84 3.71
C VAL A 360 -6.62 -6.13 5.06
N ILE A 361 -6.40 -5.11 5.88
CA ILE A 361 -5.89 -5.30 7.26
C ILE A 361 -6.89 -6.10 8.08
N GLY A 362 -8.17 -5.75 8.04
CA GLY A 362 -9.23 -6.51 8.72
C GLY A 362 -9.26 -7.98 8.30
N THR A 363 -9.13 -8.24 7.00
CA THR A 363 -9.09 -9.60 6.45
C THR A 363 -7.88 -10.38 6.99
N PHE A 364 -6.67 -9.81 6.93
CA PHE A 364 -5.48 -10.48 7.48
C PHE A 364 -5.50 -10.56 9.01
N ALA A 365 -6.20 -9.66 9.73
CA ALA A 365 -6.41 -9.79 11.17
C ALA A 365 -7.23 -11.05 11.49
N VAL A 366 -8.27 -11.36 10.71
CA VAL A 366 -9.00 -12.63 10.84
C VAL A 366 -8.10 -13.81 10.49
N VAL A 367 -7.35 -13.74 9.39
CA VAL A 367 -6.39 -14.80 9.02
C VAL A 367 -5.39 -15.03 10.13
N SER A 368 -4.84 -13.97 10.73
CA SER A 368 -3.89 -14.03 11.85
C SER A 368 -4.50 -14.74 13.07
N ALA A 369 -5.77 -14.49 13.36
CA ALA A 369 -6.46 -15.17 14.47
C ALA A 369 -6.68 -16.67 14.22
N VAL A 370 -7.02 -17.04 12.98
CA VAL A 370 -7.28 -18.44 12.59
C VAL A 370 -5.99 -19.25 12.42
N SER A 371 -4.91 -18.63 11.95
CA SER A 371 -3.69 -19.31 11.51
C SER A 371 -2.90 -20.02 12.62
N ARG A 372 -3.22 -19.81 13.87
CA ARG A 372 -2.56 -20.40 15.05
C ARG A 372 -1.07 -20.08 15.15
N THR A 373 -0.36 -20.74 16.07
CA THR A 373 1.08 -20.55 16.26
C THR A 373 1.87 -20.95 15.01
N GLY A 374 2.84 -20.12 14.63
CA GLY A 374 3.69 -20.33 13.45
C GLY A 374 2.96 -20.22 12.11
N ASP A 375 1.78 -19.58 12.04
CA ASP A 375 0.94 -19.54 10.84
C ASP A 375 0.69 -20.96 10.25
N GLY A 376 0.49 -21.96 11.12
CA GLY A 376 0.40 -23.35 10.73
C GLY A 376 -0.91 -23.75 10.03
N ALA A 377 -1.98 -22.95 10.18
CA ALA A 377 -3.31 -23.26 9.65
C ALA A 377 -3.78 -22.20 8.64
N THR A 378 -2.98 -21.97 7.61
CA THR A 378 -3.28 -20.98 6.56
C THR A 378 -3.91 -21.56 5.29
N ASP A 379 -4.07 -22.87 5.20
CA ASP A 379 -4.79 -23.54 4.10
C ASP A 379 -6.31 -23.46 4.30
N LEU A 380 -7.07 -23.61 3.22
CA LEU A 380 -8.55 -23.63 3.27
C LEU A 380 -9.08 -24.65 4.29
N ALA A 381 -8.39 -25.78 4.50
CA ALA A 381 -8.73 -26.74 5.53
C ALA A 381 -8.72 -26.16 6.95
N GLY A 382 -7.81 -25.22 7.24
CA GLY A 382 -7.75 -24.52 8.52
C GLY A 382 -8.96 -23.63 8.83
N PHE A 383 -9.75 -23.26 7.80
CA PHE A 383 -10.95 -22.44 7.92
C PHE A 383 -12.26 -23.25 7.95
N ARG A 384 -12.21 -24.58 7.72
CA ARG A 384 -13.40 -25.42 7.72
C ARG A 384 -14.13 -25.37 9.08
N GLY A 385 -15.45 -25.24 9.02
CA GLY A 385 -16.29 -25.23 10.21
C GLY A 385 -16.14 -24.03 11.15
N LEU A 386 -15.42 -22.96 10.71
CA LEU A 386 -15.27 -21.75 11.50
C LEU A 386 -16.62 -21.11 11.85
N GLY A 387 -17.62 -21.21 10.95
CA GLY A 387 -18.99 -20.73 11.21
C GLY A 387 -19.69 -21.39 12.37
N ARG A 388 -19.32 -22.64 12.71
CA ARG A 388 -19.87 -23.37 13.88
C ARG A 388 -19.07 -23.11 15.14
N SER A 389 -17.73 -23.10 15.04
CA SER A 389 -16.84 -22.95 16.20
C SER A 389 -16.69 -21.48 16.66
N ASN A 390 -16.72 -20.52 15.74
CA ASN A 390 -16.62 -19.08 16.03
C ASN A 390 -17.44 -18.25 15.03
N PRO A 391 -18.77 -18.22 15.13
CA PRO A 391 -19.67 -17.61 14.15
C PRO A 391 -19.44 -16.11 13.98
N VAL A 392 -19.06 -15.39 15.01
CA VAL A 392 -18.80 -13.95 14.95
C VAL A 392 -17.56 -13.67 14.07
N LEU A 393 -16.50 -14.46 14.25
CA LEU A 393 -15.28 -14.32 13.45
C LEU A 393 -15.52 -14.70 11.99
N ALA A 394 -16.29 -15.78 11.75
CA ALA A 394 -16.69 -16.20 10.41
C ALA A 394 -17.57 -15.15 9.71
N LEU A 395 -18.50 -14.52 10.43
CA LEU A 395 -19.33 -13.42 9.92
C LEU A 395 -18.47 -12.20 9.56
N ALA A 396 -17.56 -11.80 10.44
CA ALA A 396 -16.63 -10.70 10.15
C ALA A 396 -15.81 -10.97 8.89
N MET A 397 -15.23 -12.18 8.75
CA MET A 397 -14.51 -12.56 7.54
C MET A 397 -15.43 -12.54 6.30
N THR A 398 -16.68 -13.00 6.43
CA THR A 398 -17.65 -12.98 5.33
C THR A 398 -17.92 -11.56 4.84
N VAL A 399 -18.16 -10.62 5.73
CA VAL A 399 -18.37 -9.20 5.38
C VAL A 399 -17.16 -8.63 4.66
N LEU A 400 -15.96 -8.88 5.16
CA LEU A 400 -14.72 -8.39 4.56
C LEU A 400 -14.45 -9.04 3.18
N LEU A 401 -14.74 -10.32 3.01
CA LEU A 401 -14.61 -11.01 1.71
C LEU A 401 -15.65 -10.53 0.69
N LEU A 402 -16.90 -10.30 1.11
CA LEU A 402 -17.94 -9.71 0.26
C LEU A 402 -17.56 -8.29 -0.17
N ALA A 403 -16.94 -7.52 0.72
CA ALA A 403 -16.42 -6.21 0.37
C ALA A 403 -15.27 -6.31 -0.66
N GLN A 404 -14.34 -7.24 -0.51
CA GLN A 404 -13.29 -7.46 -1.53
C GLN A 404 -13.88 -7.93 -2.87
N ALA A 405 -14.95 -8.69 -2.87
CA ALA A 405 -15.69 -9.05 -4.07
C ALA A 405 -16.33 -7.81 -4.74
N GLY A 406 -16.64 -6.78 -3.97
CA GLY A 406 -17.30 -5.56 -4.47
C GLY A 406 -18.82 -5.63 -4.38
N VAL A 407 -19.36 -6.27 -3.34
CA VAL A 407 -20.82 -6.32 -3.11
C VAL A 407 -21.32 -4.94 -2.68
N PRO A 408 -22.47 -4.46 -3.20
CA PRO A 408 -23.08 -3.19 -2.81
C PRO A 408 -23.19 -3.03 -1.27
N LEU A 409 -23.23 -1.80 -0.80
CA LEU A 409 -23.23 -1.42 0.62
C LEU A 409 -21.93 -1.76 1.37
N THR A 410 -20.82 -1.92 0.65
CA THR A 410 -19.48 -2.11 1.21
C THR A 410 -18.48 -1.13 0.63
N SER A 411 -17.40 -0.84 1.37
CA SER A 411 -16.31 0.02 0.91
C SER A 411 -15.66 -0.47 -0.38
N GLY A 412 -15.58 -1.78 -0.58
CA GLY A 412 -14.99 -2.38 -1.78
C GLY A 412 -15.82 -2.14 -3.05
N PHE A 413 -17.15 -2.06 -2.92
CA PHE A 413 -18.00 -1.63 -4.02
C PHE A 413 -17.71 -0.19 -4.43
N ILE A 414 -17.65 0.72 -3.47
CA ILE A 414 -17.35 2.15 -3.71
C ILE A 414 -15.99 2.29 -4.40
N ALA A 415 -14.98 1.58 -3.92
CA ALA A 415 -13.64 1.60 -4.51
C ALA A 415 -13.65 1.13 -5.97
N LYS A 416 -14.24 -0.03 -6.27
CA LYS A 416 -14.31 -0.57 -7.63
C LYS A 416 -15.16 0.29 -8.55
N PHE A 417 -16.33 0.73 -8.07
CA PHE A 417 -17.22 1.58 -8.82
C PHE A 417 -16.54 2.91 -9.20
N GLY A 418 -15.78 3.50 -8.29
CA GLY A 418 -15.04 4.74 -8.54
C GLY A 418 -14.04 4.60 -9.69
N VAL A 419 -13.17 3.60 -9.67
CA VAL A 419 -12.14 3.44 -10.74
C VAL A 419 -12.75 3.01 -12.07
N ILE A 420 -13.78 2.15 -12.07
CA ILE A 420 -14.49 1.77 -13.30
C ILE A 420 -15.23 3.00 -13.86
N GLY A 421 -15.88 3.79 -13.00
CA GLY A 421 -16.53 5.03 -13.39
C GLY A 421 -15.57 6.05 -13.99
N ALA A 422 -14.36 6.20 -13.42
CA ALA A 422 -13.32 7.05 -13.96
C ALA A 422 -12.88 6.60 -15.37
N ALA A 423 -12.68 5.30 -15.60
CA ALA A 423 -12.36 4.78 -16.93
C ALA A 423 -13.48 5.03 -17.95
N VAL A 424 -14.74 4.89 -17.55
CA VAL A 424 -15.90 5.18 -18.43
C VAL A 424 -15.96 6.65 -18.80
N ARG A 425 -15.66 7.57 -17.88
CA ARG A 425 -15.66 9.03 -18.13
C ARG A 425 -14.63 9.47 -19.16
N VAL A 426 -13.49 8.77 -19.21
CA VAL A 426 -12.44 9.01 -20.22
C VAL A 426 -12.58 8.12 -21.45
N GLU A 427 -13.72 7.45 -21.62
CA GLU A 427 -14.07 6.58 -22.75
C GLU A 427 -13.19 5.32 -22.88
N SER A 428 -12.47 4.91 -21.82
CA SER A 428 -11.66 3.69 -21.78
C SER A 428 -12.55 2.46 -21.48
N TYR A 429 -13.57 2.23 -22.29
CA TYR A 429 -14.60 1.19 -22.08
C TYR A 429 -14.05 -0.23 -22.05
N ALA A 430 -13.01 -0.52 -22.84
CA ALA A 430 -12.43 -1.85 -22.91
C ALA A 430 -11.81 -2.27 -21.57
N ILE A 431 -11.08 -1.36 -20.90
CA ILE A 431 -10.48 -1.66 -19.60
C ILE A 431 -11.56 -1.73 -18.50
N ALA A 432 -12.59 -0.91 -18.59
CA ALA A 432 -13.73 -0.97 -17.68
C ALA A 432 -14.43 -2.34 -17.76
N LEU A 433 -14.65 -2.86 -18.98
CA LEU A 433 -15.22 -4.20 -19.19
C LEU A 433 -14.32 -5.32 -18.65
N ILE A 434 -13.01 -5.25 -18.91
CA ILE A 434 -12.03 -6.21 -18.38
C ILE A 434 -12.06 -6.19 -16.85
N ALA A 435 -12.13 -5.01 -16.22
CA ALA A 435 -12.24 -4.86 -14.77
C ALA A 435 -13.50 -5.52 -14.22
N MET A 436 -14.65 -5.32 -14.87
CA MET A 436 -15.91 -5.95 -14.46
C MET A 436 -15.84 -7.50 -14.54
N VAL A 437 -15.32 -8.03 -15.65
CA VAL A 437 -15.15 -9.49 -15.82
C VAL A 437 -14.19 -10.04 -14.77
N SER A 438 -13.08 -9.35 -14.52
CA SER A 438 -12.09 -9.74 -13.50
C SER A 438 -12.68 -9.71 -12.08
N ALA A 439 -13.61 -8.79 -11.79
CA ALA A 439 -14.33 -8.77 -10.51
C ALA A 439 -15.18 -10.02 -10.32
N VAL A 440 -15.86 -10.48 -11.38
CA VAL A 440 -16.67 -11.73 -11.36
C VAL A 440 -15.78 -12.94 -11.13
N ILE A 441 -14.65 -13.04 -11.82
CA ILE A 441 -13.69 -14.14 -11.61
C ILE A 441 -13.16 -14.13 -10.16
N ALA A 442 -12.79 -12.96 -9.64
CA ALA A 442 -12.29 -12.83 -8.28
C ALA A 442 -13.36 -13.15 -7.22
N ALA A 443 -14.65 -12.95 -7.50
CA ALA A 443 -15.72 -13.30 -6.58
C ALA A 443 -15.72 -14.80 -6.23
N TYR A 444 -15.37 -15.67 -7.17
CA TYR A 444 -15.27 -17.12 -6.94
C TYR A 444 -14.23 -17.47 -5.85
N LEU A 445 -13.09 -16.78 -5.83
CA LEU A 445 -12.08 -16.94 -4.78
C LEU A 445 -12.68 -16.72 -3.39
N TYR A 446 -13.40 -15.61 -3.21
CA TYR A 446 -13.96 -15.24 -1.91
C TYR A 446 -15.08 -16.21 -1.50
N LEU A 447 -15.90 -16.64 -2.46
CA LEU A 447 -16.93 -17.67 -2.24
C LEU A 447 -16.31 -18.99 -1.77
N ARG A 448 -15.17 -19.41 -2.34
CA ARG A 448 -14.47 -20.63 -1.88
C ARG A 448 -14.08 -20.58 -0.41
N ILE A 449 -13.56 -19.44 0.05
CA ILE A 449 -13.21 -19.27 1.47
C ILE A 449 -14.49 -19.29 2.33
N MET A 450 -15.55 -18.61 1.92
CA MET A 450 -16.83 -18.60 2.65
C MET A 450 -17.46 -20.00 2.72
N ILE A 451 -17.48 -20.76 1.61
CA ILE A 451 -17.98 -22.14 1.59
C ILE A 451 -17.17 -23.00 2.56
N SER A 452 -15.85 -22.86 2.59
CA SER A 452 -15.01 -23.59 3.55
C SER A 452 -15.39 -23.27 5.00
N MET A 453 -15.68 -22.00 5.31
CA MET A 453 -16.03 -21.59 6.68
C MET A 453 -17.43 -22.05 7.13
N TRP A 454 -18.42 -22.01 6.22
CA TRP A 454 -19.83 -22.18 6.61
C TRP A 454 -20.41 -23.55 6.26
N VAL A 455 -19.98 -24.16 5.16
CA VAL A 455 -20.60 -25.39 4.60
C VAL A 455 -19.74 -26.61 4.87
N ALA A 456 -18.43 -26.52 4.74
CA ALA A 456 -17.55 -27.66 4.91
C ALA A 456 -17.50 -28.09 6.38
N ASP A 457 -17.70 -29.38 6.62
CA ASP A 457 -17.54 -29.98 7.95
C ASP A 457 -16.05 -30.02 8.35
N ALA A 458 -15.80 -29.88 9.65
CA ALA A 458 -14.49 -30.21 10.22
C ALA A 458 -14.21 -31.71 9.99
N GLU A 459 -12.98 -32.07 9.65
CA GLU A 459 -12.63 -33.50 9.46
C GLU A 459 -12.81 -34.28 10.77
N ALA A 460 -13.24 -35.54 10.67
CA ALA A 460 -13.39 -36.43 11.80
C ALA A 460 -12.03 -36.58 12.53
N GLY A 461 -11.95 -36.12 13.79
CA GLY A 461 -10.70 -35.99 14.56
C GLY A 461 -10.35 -34.56 14.91
N ASP A 462 -10.97 -33.57 14.27
CA ASP A 462 -10.83 -32.13 14.55
C ASP A 462 -11.83 -31.64 15.64
N ASP A 463 -12.63 -32.52 16.22
CA ASP A 463 -13.58 -32.20 17.33
C ASP A 463 -12.92 -31.62 18.58
N ALA A 464 -11.58 -31.73 18.66
CA ALA A 464 -10.75 -31.09 19.69
C ALA A 464 -10.20 -29.73 19.24
N ARG A 465 -10.72 -29.09 18.17
CA ARG A 465 -10.28 -27.72 17.81
C ARG A 465 -10.67 -26.77 18.93
N GLU A 466 -9.70 -26.49 19.76
CA GLU A 466 -9.78 -25.41 20.74
C GLU A 466 -10.35 -24.15 20.06
N ALA A 467 -11.41 -23.59 20.63
CA ALA A 467 -12.06 -22.40 20.08
C ALA A 467 -11.01 -21.32 19.78
N VAL A 468 -11.02 -20.77 18.57
CA VAL A 468 -10.06 -19.74 18.14
C VAL A 468 -10.12 -18.60 19.14
N ARG A 469 -9.06 -18.42 19.92
CA ARG A 469 -8.95 -17.30 20.87
C ARG A 469 -8.45 -16.07 20.13
N VAL A 470 -9.34 -15.08 19.96
CA VAL A 470 -8.99 -13.79 19.36
C VAL A 470 -8.54 -12.85 20.46
N GLY A 471 -7.32 -12.33 20.36
CA GLY A 471 -6.81 -11.32 21.30
C GLY A 471 -7.64 -10.03 21.28
N GLY A 472 -7.59 -9.27 22.35
CA GLY A 472 -8.41 -8.04 22.49
C GLY A 472 -8.09 -7.00 21.44
N ALA A 473 -6.81 -6.78 21.14
CA ALA A 473 -6.35 -5.82 20.15
C ALA A 473 -6.76 -6.24 18.72
N THR A 474 -6.57 -7.51 18.36
CA THR A 474 -7.00 -8.06 17.06
C THR A 474 -8.53 -7.99 16.91
N ARG A 475 -9.30 -8.23 17.98
CA ARG A 475 -10.76 -8.10 17.95
C ARG A 475 -11.18 -6.67 17.66
N LEU A 476 -10.53 -5.68 18.25
CA LEU A 476 -10.77 -4.26 17.98
C LEU A 476 -10.49 -3.92 16.52
N VAL A 477 -9.37 -4.39 15.98
CA VAL A 477 -8.99 -4.16 14.56
C VAL A 477 -10.05 -4.74 13.63
N ILE A 478 -10.50 -5.98 13.86
CA ILE A 478 -11.55 -6.61 13.06
C ILE A 478 -12.84 -5.79 13.13
N ALA A 479 -13.27 -5.39 14.32
CA ALA A 479 -14.48 -4.60 14.51
C ALA A 479 -14.41 -3.24 13.82
N VAL A 480 -13.28 -2.52 13.94
CA VAL A 480 -13.05 -1.25 13.26
C VAL A 480 -13.07 -1.43 11.74
N SER A 481 -12.40 -2.45 11.21
CA SER A 481 -12.35 -2.70 9.76
C SER A 481 -13.72 -3.07 9.19
N VAL A 482 -14.50 -3.91 9.89
CA VAL A 482 -15.87 -4.25 9.48
C VAL A 482 -16.77 -3.02 9.56
N GLY A 483 -16.72 -2.29 10.67
CA GLY A 483 -17.52 -1.06 10.88
C GLY A 483 -17.21 0.01 9.81
N PHE A 484 -15.94 0.27 9.55
CA PHE A 484 -15.49 1.19 8.51
C PHE A 484 -15.98 0.75 7.12
N THR A 485 -15.85 -0.54 6.81
CA THR A 485 -16.26 -1.12 5.52
C THR A 485 -17.76 -0.92 5.26
N LEU A 486 -18.60 -1.17 6.27
CA LEU A 486 -20.04 -0.98 6.16
C LEU A 486 -20.42 0.50 6.15
N LEU A 487 -19.80 1.32 7.02
CA LEU A 487 -20.05 2.75 7.06
C LEU A 487 -19.75 3.41 5.71
N MET A 488 -18.58 3.13 5.14
CA MET A 488 -18.18 3.70 3.84
C MET A 488 -19.01 3.13 2.67
N GLY A 489 -19.56 1.94 2.82
CA GLY A 489 -20.49 1.36 1.84
C GLY A 489 -21.86 2.02 1.84
N VAL A 490 -22.32 2.52 2.98
CA VAL A 490 -23.65 3.17 3.14
C VAL A 490 -23.56 4.69 3.00
N ALA A 491 -22.51 5.30 3.53
CA ALA A 491 -22.30 6.74 3.55
C ALA A 491 -20.96 7.15 2.95
N PRO A 492 -20.69 6.86 1.65
CA PRO A 492 -19.42 7.17 1.01
C PRO A 492 -19.13 8.67 0.93
N GLY A 493 -20.15 9.53 0.94
CA GLY A 493 -20.03 10.99 0.92
C GLY A 493 -19.14 11.55 2.03
N LEU A 494 -19.01 10.85 3.17
CA LEU A 494 -18.13 11.25 4.25
C LEU A 494 -16.64 11.34 3.84
N LEU A 495 -16.25 10.62 2.81
CA LEU A 495 -14.88 10.63 2.28
C LEU A 495 -14.79 11.19 0.86
N LEU A 496 -15.84 11.05 0.04
CA LEU A 496 -15.82 11.46 -1.38
C LEU A 496 -15.53 12.96 -1.53
N ASP A 497 -16.03 13.78 -0.62
CA ASP A 497 -15.83 15.24 -0.63
C ASP A 497 -14.41 15.66 -0.15
N LEU A 498 -13.64 14.73 0.39
CA LEU A 498 -12.29 14.97 0.93
C LEU A 498 -11.18 14.41 0.03
N VAL A 499 -11.51 13.58 -0.97
CA VAL A 499 -10.49 12.96 -1.83
C VAL A 499 -9.82 14.00 -2.72
N PRO A 500 -8.47 14.04 -2.76
CA PRO A 500 -7.70 15.02 -3.52
C PRO A 500 -7.76 14.79 -5.03
#